data_24dd9df2f768473566f60833e78b4e2d
#
_entry.id   24dd9df2f768473566f60833e78b4e2d
#
_cell.length_a   1.000
_cell.length_b   1.000
_cell.length_c   1.000
_cell.angle_alpha   90.00
_cell.angle_beta   90.00
_cell.angle_gamma   90.00
#
_symmetry.space_group_name_H-M   'P 1'
#
loop_
_entity.id
_entity.type
_entity.pdbx_description
1 polymer ?
#
loop_
_entity_poly.entity_id
_entity_poly.type
_entity_poly.pdbx_seq_one_letter_code
_entity_poly.pdbx_strand_id
1 'polypeptide(L)'
;MHNFTIDRSLKTPAYRQLYFQISEYIEKGKILSGEKLPKIRELASNLGIARNTVEAAYKQLALEGYAKGHRGIGYVVEDLDLSVFDGNASGRSDSALIEASENVRNIFPLGSDLGCKYDFAYGNKDLGALPIDIMRAMADKAFRENNFESASLYMDPFGLYGLRKEIAKYVYKKRDIKCVPEQVVIQSGIQAALRKLASLFNERDACVAVEDPGYNIARDAFIEEGYKIEPLPVHMDEVNVIERLQNSDAKLVVATPSNQFPLGFVMSLSMRLKLIDWARKKDAYIIEDDYCCEFRYESSPSPALRAIDKDNTIYLGTMSKILTP
;
A
#
# COMPACT_ATOMS: atom_id res chain seq x y z
N MET A 1 9.49 3.14 -49.40
CA MET A 1 8.52 2.06 -49.00
C MET A 1 8.99 1.54 -47.66
N HIS A 2 8.15 1.66 -46.61
CA HIS A 2 8.56 1.25 -45.27
C HIS A 2 8.62 -0.27 -45.21
N ASN A 3 9.68 -0.85 -44.60
CA ASN A 3 9.87 -2.29 -44.48
C ASN A 3 9.24 -2.79 -43.19
N PHE A 4 7.98 -3.22 -43.26
CA PHE A 4 7.33 -3.94 -42.18
C PHE A 4 7.58 -5.44 -42.29
N THR A 5 7.67 -6.12 -41.14
CA THR A 5 7.91 -7.56 -41.08
C THR A 5 7.00 -8.21 -40.05
N ILE A 6 6.61 -9.46 -40.29
CA ILE A 6 5.81 -10.22 -39.33
C ILE A 6 6.58 -11.49 -38.94
N ASP A 7 6.91 -11.58 -37.68
CA ASP A 7 7.53 -12.77 -37.12
C ASP A 7 6.44 -13.76 -36.63
N ARG A 8 6.33 -14.88 -37.32
CA ARG A 8 5.34 -15.92 -37.01
C ARG A 8 5.73 -16.80 -35.83
N SER A 9 6.96 -16.71 -35.35
CA SER A 9 7.43 -17.45 -34.16
C SER A 9 6.97 -16.79 -32.85
N LEU A 10 6.60 -15.53 -32.89
CA LEU A 10 6.15 -14.77 -31.72
C LEU A 10 4.70 -15.12 -31.35
N LYS A 11 4.41 -15.19 -30.06
CA LYS A 11 3.04 -15.34 -29.53
C LYS A 11 2.17 -14.09 -29.78
N THR A 12 2.76 -12.97 -30.13
CA THR A 12 2.06 -11.71 -30.40
C THR A 12 1.31 -11.79 -31.72
N PRO A 13 0.00 -11.52 -31.77
CA PRO A 13 -0.78 -11.57 -33.00
C PRO A 13 -0.23 -10.64 -34.09
N ALA A 14 -0.28 -11.08 -35.35
CA ALA A 14 0.31 -10.36 -36.49
C ALA A 14 -0.21 -8.91 -36.65
N TYR A 15 -1.52 -8.67 -36.37
CA TYR A 15 -2.06 -7.31 -36.42
C TYR A 15 -1.42 -6.38 -35.38
N ARG A 16 -1.08 -6.92 -34.20
CA ARG A 16 -0.45 -6.18 -33.12
C ARG A 16 1.02 -5.86 -33.43
N GLN A 17 1.71 -6.81 -34.03
CA GLN A 17 3.09 -6.59 -34.51
C GLN A 17 3.12 -5.49 -35.56
N LEU A 18 2.20 -5.49 -36.51
CA LEU A 18 2.08 -4.47 -37.55
C LEU A 18 1.70 -3.11 -36.95
N TYR A 19 0.76 -3.09 -36.05
CA TYR A 19 0.36 -1.87 -35.32
C TYR A 19 1.57 -1.20 -34.66
N PHE A 20 2.32 -1.95 -33.86
CA PHE A 20 3.49 -1.39 -33.15
C PHE A 20 4.57 -0.87 -34.08
N GLN A 21 4.82 -1.54 -35.19
CA GLN A 21 5.82 -1.06 -36.17
C GLN A 21 5.37 0.24 -36.83
N ILE A 22 4.10 0.38 -37.16
CA ILE A 22 3.59 1.60 -37.81
C ILE A 22 3.54 2.75 -36.81
N SER A 23 3.05 2.55 -35.59
CA SER A 23 3.01 3.58 -34.57
C SER A 23 4.42 4.07 -34.22
N GLU A 24 5.38 3.16 -34.04
CA GLU A 24 6.79 3.51 -33.80
C GLU A 24 7.40 4.30 -34.98
N TYR A 25 7.02 3.99 -36.22
CA TYR A 25 7.54 4.72 -37.39
C TYR A 25 6.92 6.13 -37.49
N ILE A 26 5.66 6.31 -37.06
CA ILE A 26 5.04 7.63 -36.96
C ILE A 26 5.71 8.42 -35.82
N GLU A 27 5.84 7.85 -34.64
CA GLU A 27 6.46 8.49 -33.46
C GLU A 27 7.92 8.91 -33.72
N LYS A 28 8.67 8.12 -34.49
CA LYS A 28 10.05 8.43 -34.89
C LYS A 28 10.14 9.33 -36.13
N GLY A 29 9.03 9.88 -36.62
CA GLY A 29 8.99 10.74 -37.78
C GLY A 29 9.41 10.06 -39.10
N LYS A 30 9.44 8.72 -39.17
CA LYS A 30 9.73 7.96 -40.39
C LYS A 30 8.52 7.92 -41.33
N ILE A 31 7.32 8.04 -40.84
CA ILE A 31 6.07 8.25 -41.56
C ILE A 31 5.56 9.61 -41.11
N LEU A 32 5.42 10.52 -42.05
CA LEU A 32 5.12 11.92 -41.75
C LEU A 32 3.61 12.19 -41.63
N SER A 33 3.24 13.21 -40.90
CA SER A 33 1.89 13.77 -40.89
C SER A 33 1.38 14.01 -42.31
N GLY A 34 0.12 13.64 -42.58
CA GLY A 34 -0.46 13.72 -43.92
C GLY A 34 -0.05 12.62 -44.89
N GLU A 35 0.91 11.74 -44.52
CA GLU A 35 1.33 10.64 -45.39
C GLU A 35 0.26 9.55 -45.42
N LYS A 36 0.06 8.97 -46.61
CA LYS A 36 -0.91 7.86 -46.80
C LYS A 36 -0.26 6.53 -46.43
N LEU A 37 -0.90 5.81 -45.54
CA LEU A 37 -0.51 4.43 -45.27
C LEU A 37 -0.76 3.54 -46.51
N PRO A 38 0.08 2.49 -46.74
CA PRO A 38 -0.10 1.58 -47.84
C PRO A 38 -1.52 1.00 -47.91
N LYS A 39 -2.01 0.74 -49.13
CA LYS A 39 -3.34 0.14 -49.29
C LYS A 39 -3.38 -1.23 -48.61
N ILE A 40 -4.46 -1.50 -47.88
CA ILE A 40 -4.64 -2.74 -47.11
C ILE A 40 -4.34 -3.98 -47.96
N ARG A 41 -4.80 -4.01 -49.21
CA ARG A 41 -4.59 -5.15 -50.14
C ARG A 41 -3.12 -5.34 -50.51
N GLU A 42 -2.44 -4.24 -50.76
CA GLU A 42 -1.03 -4.23 -51.18
C GLU A 42 -0.14 -4.64 -49.97
N LEU A 43 -0.37 -4.06 -48.81
CA LEU A 43 0.41 -4.38 -47.61
C LEU A 43 0.16 -5.84 -47.15
N ALA A 44 -1.07 -6.32 -47.22
CA ALA A 44 -1.42 -7.71 -46.91
C ALA A 44 -0.69 -8.70 -47.85
N SER A 45 -0.65 -8.38 -49.15
CA SER A 45 0.07 -9.19 -50.14
C SER A 45 1.59 -9.20 -49.87
N ASN A 46 2.18 -8.03 -49.62
CA ASN A 46 3.62 -7.89 -49.35
C ASN A 46 4.07 -8.64 -48.08
N LEU A 47 3.25 -8.63 -47.05
CA LEU A 47 3.53 -9.31 -45.77
C LEU A 47 3.08 -10.78 -45.72
N GLY A 48 2.37 -11.27 -46.75
CA GLY A 48 1.82 -12.61 -46.74
C GLY A 48 0.82 -12.88 -45.60
N ILE A 49 0.02 -11.88 -45.25
CA ILE A 49 -1.01 -11.98 -44.19
C ILE A 49 -2.42 -11.66 -44.71
N ALA A 50 -3.44 -12.02 -43.94
CA ALA A 50 -4.82 -11.77 -44.32
C ALA A 50 -5.14 -10.24 -44.31
N ARG A 51 -6.01 -9.80 -45.23
CA ARG A 51 -6.47 -8.40 -45.31
C ARG A 51 -7.10 -7.93 -44.02
N ASN A 52 -7.87 -8.76 -43.34
CA ASN A 52 -8.49 -8.44 -42.05
C ASN A 52 -7.45 -8.16 -40.96
N THR A 53 -6.25 -8.74 -41.03
CA THR A 53 -5.15 -8.51 -40.11
C THR A 53 -4.59 -7.10 -40.28
N VAL A 54 -4.37 -6.63 -41.51
CA VAL A 54 -3.95 -5.25 -41.79
C VAL A 54 -5.04 -4.26 -41.43
N GLU A 55 -6.30 -4.59 -41.75
CA GLU A 55 -7.44 -3.75 -41.42
C GLU A 55 -7.60 -3.59 -39.89
N ALA A 56 -7.38 -4.65 -39.12
CA ALA A 56 -7.39 -4.58 -37.65
C ALA A 56 -6.29 -3.65 -37.11
N ALA A 57 -5.07 -3.75 -37.64
CA ALA A 57 -3.97 -2.84 -37.27
C ALA A 57 -4.31 -1.37 -37.60
N TYR A 58 -4.88 -1.11 -38.77
CA TYR A 58 -5.24 0.24 -39.18
C TYR A 58 -6.42 0.80 -38.40
N LYS A 59 -7.40 -0.02 -38.05
CA LYS A 59 -8.48 0.38 -37.13
C LYS A 59 -7.95 0.73 -35.74
N GLN A 60 -6.96 -0.01 -35.25
CA GLN A 60 -6.34 0.30 -33.97
C GLN A 60 -5.59 1.66 -34.03
N LEU A 61 -4.78 1.87 -35.06
CA LEU A 61 -4.13 3.17 -35.29
C LEU A 61 -5.13 4.33 -35.37
N ALA A 62 -6.30 4.10 -35.99
CA ALA A 62 -7.33 5.12 -36.08
C ALA A 62 -8.05 5.36 -34.75
N LEU A 63 -8.28 4.31 -33.95
CA LEU A 63 -8.87 4.43 -32.61
C LEU A 63 -7.94 5.20 -31.65
N GLU A 64 -6.65 5.05 -31.80
CA GLU A 64 -5.64 5.72 -30.97
C GLU A 64 -5.21 7.08 -31.54
N GLY A 65 -5.77 7.51 -32.69
CA GLY A 65 -5.54 8.83 -33.26
C GLY A 65 -4.27 8.96 -34.10
N TYR A 66 -3.52 7.90 -34.37
CA TYR A 66 -2.34 7.95 -35.25
C TYR A 66 -2.69 8.16 -36.71
N ALA A 67 -3.85 7.67 -37.16
CA ALA A 67 -4.28 7.79 -38.55
C ALA A 67 -5.79 7.94 -38.65
N LYS A 68 -6.27 8.51 -39.76
CA LYS A 68 -7.70 8.65 -40.05
C LYS A 68 -8.08 8.00 -41.36
N GLY A 69 -9.17 7.23 -41.34
CA GLY A 69 -9.69 6.61 -42.54
C GLY A 69 -10.52 7.60 -43.39
N HIS A 70 -10.15 7.78 -44.66
CA HIS A 70 -10.87 8.61 -45.62
C HIS A 70 -11.48 7.75 -46.73
N ARG A 71 -12.78 7.95 -47.00
CA ARG A 71 -13.49 7.19 -48.04
C ARG A 71 -12.86 7.44 -49.41
N GLY A 72 -12.47 6.37 -50.11
CA GLY A 72 -11.81 6.44 -51.40
C GLY A 72 -10.33 6.74 -51.41
N ILE A 73 -9.75 7.20 -50.30
CA ILE A 73 -8.34 7.59 -50.19
C ILE A 73 -7.51 6.54 -49.40
N GLY A 74 -8.10 5.94 -48.37
CA GLY A 74 -7.42 5.05 -47.45
C GLY A 74 -7.17 5.70 -46.09
N TYR A 75 -6.14 5.23 -45.36
CA TYR A 75 -5.72 5.77 -44.09
C TYR A 75 -4.60 6.81 -44.28
N VAL A 76 -4.73 7.94 -43.61
CA VAL A 76 -3.78 9.06 -43.63
C VAL A 76 -3.34 9.32 -42.22
N VAL A 77 -2.03 9.53 -42.01
CA VAL A 77 -1.47 9.87 -40.68
C VAL A 77 -1.94 11.24 -40.24
N GLU A 78 -2.47 11.32 -39.02
CA GLU A 78 -2.94 12.59 -38.43
C GLU A 78 -1.78 13.53 -38.10
N ASP A 79 -2.11 14.80 -37.90
CA ASP A 79 -1.12 15.80 -37.46
C ASP A 79 -0.93 15.70 -35.95
N LEU A 80 0.16 15.04 -35.56
CA LEU A 80 0.49 14.80 -34.17
C LEU A 80 1.65 15.71 -33.75
N ASP A 81 1.51 16.37 -32.60
CA ASP A 81 2.63 17.07 -31.98
C ASP A 81 3.63 16.04 -31.40
N LEU A 82 4.52 15.58 -32.27
CA LEU A 82 5.54 14.60 -31.91
C LEU A 82 6.68 15.19 -31.06
N SER A 83 6.70 16.52 -30.84
CA SER A 83 7.70 17.17 -30.00
C SER A 83 7.70 16.66 -28.55
N VAL A 84 6.55 16.14 -28.13
CA VAL A 84 6.40 15.47 -26.81
C VAL A 84 7.21 14.18 -26.74
N PHE A 85 7.38 13.45 -27.85
CA PHE A 85 8.21 12.24 -27.95
C PHE A 85 9.69 12.59 -28.17
N ASP A 86 9.98 13.70 -28.87
CA ASP A 86 11.33 14.25 -29.00
C ASP A 86 11.78 15.00 -27.74
N GLY A 87 10.85 15.18 -26.80
CA GLY A 87 11.16 15.74 -25.51
C GLY A 87 12.36 15.00 -24.97
N ASN A 88 13.48 15.72 -24.89
CA ASN A 88 14.59 15.42 -24.04
C ASN A 88 14.04 15.03 -22.67
N ALA A 89 13.61 13.79 -22.52
CA ALA A 89 13.73 13.10 -21.26
C ALA A 89 15.23 13.19 -20.98
N SER A 90 15.59 14.35 -20.42
CA SER A 90 16.93 14.75 -20.12
C SER A 90 17.66 13.54 -19.53
N GLY A 91 18.38 12.80 -20.39
CA GLY A 91 19.51 11.98 -20.01
C GLY A 91 19.37 10.98 -18.87
N ARG A 92 18.18 10.53 -18.53
CA ARG A 92 18.05 9.30 -17.72
C ARG A 92 18.02 8.13 -18.69
N SER A 93 19.19 7.67 -19.07
CA SER A 93 19.35 6.39 -19.77
C SER A 93 18.70 5.29 -18.92
N ASP A 94 18.17 4.24 -19.52
CA ASP A 94 17.69 3.06 -18.79
C ASP A 94 18.76 2.53 -17.82
N SER A 95 20.05 2.71 -18.17
CA SER A 95 21.18 2.43 -17.29
C SER A 95 21.16 3.27 -15.99
N ALA A 96 20.81 4.55 -16.05
CA ALA A 96 20.72 5.40 -14.86
C ALA A 96 19.52 5.02 -13.96
N LEU A 97 18.43 4.55 -14.55
CA LEU A 97 17.27 4.00 -13.78
C LEU A 97 17.63 2.67 -13.13
N ILE A 98 18.37 1.80 -13.84
CA ILE A 98 18.84 0.52 -13.30
C ILE A 98 19.84 0.79 -12.16
N GLU A 99 20.81 1.67 -12.36
CA GLU A 99 21.79 2.06 -11.34
C GLU A 99 21.12 2.70 -10.11
N ALA A 100 20.13 3.57 -10.32
CA ALA A 100 19.33 4.13 -9.24
C ALA A 100 18.56 3.03 -8.48
N SER A 101 18.00 2.04 -9.16
CA SER A 101 17.28 0.92 -8.55
C SER A 101 18.21 0.00 -7.76
N GLU A 102 19.43 -0.24 -8.24
CA GLU A 102 20.46 -1.00 -7.52
C GLU A 102 20.94 -0.26 -6.26
N ASN A 103 21.12 1.06 -6.37
CA ASN A 103 21.47 1.89 -5.22
C ASN A 103 20.38 1.87 -4.15
N VAL A 104 19.10 1.92 -4.52
CA VAL A 104 17.98 1.79 -3.57
C VAL A 104 17.97 0.40 -2.92
N ARG A 105 18.22 -0.67 -3.67
CA ARG A 105 18.33 -2.03 -3.11
C ARG A 105 19.49 -2.16 -2.12
N ASN A 106 20.60 -1.48 -2.37
CA ASN A 106 21.76 -1.48 -1.48
C ASN A 106 21.50 -0.68 -0.18
N ILE A 107 20.64 0.35 -0.23
CA ILE A 107 20.22 1.11 0.96
C ILE A 107 19.19 0.33 1.79
N PHE A 108 18.32 -0.44 1.12
CA PHE A 108 17.29 -1.26 1.75
C PHE A 108 17.46 -2.72 1.32
N PRO A 109 18.42 -3.46 1.88
CA PRO A 109 18.61 -4.86 1.55
C PRO A 109 17.33 -5.63 1.90
N LEU A 110 16.71 -6.22 0.88
CA LEU A 110 15.59 -7.13 1.02
C LEU A 110 16.12 -8.50 1.48
N GLY A 111 16.04 -8.75 2.77
CA GLY A 111 16.39 -10.05 3.33
C GLY A 111 17.67 -10.07 4.16
N SER A 112 17.86 -11.18 4.85
CA SER A 112 18.88 -11.43 5.88
C SER A 112 20.30 -11.68 5.35
N ASP A 113 20.68 -11.13 4.22
CA ASP A 113 21.96 -11.42 3.56
C ASP A 113 23.10 -10.49 4.02
N LEU A 114 23.02 -10.00 5.26
CA LEU A 114 24.07 -9.20 5.88
C LEU A 114 25.29 -10.04 6.35
N GLY A 115 25.31 -11.36 6.07
CA GLY A 115 26.38 -12.28 6.50
C GLY A 115 26.50 -12.42 8.02
N CYS A 116 25.51 -11.99 8.77
CA CYS A 116 25.48 -12.10 10.22
C CYS A 116 25.20 -13.55 10.64
N LYS A 117 25.93 -14.04 11.65
CA LYS A 117 25.68 -15.37 12.24
C LYS A 117 24.27 -15.47 12.85
N TYR A 118 23.78 -14.37 13.41
CA TYR A 118 22.44 -14.24 13.98
C TYR A 118 21.81 -12.98 13.44
N ASP A 119 20.60 -13.11 12.87
CA ASP A 119 19.81 -12.00 12.36
C ASP A 119 18.67 -11.70 13.33
N PHE A 120 18.75 -10.56 14.00
CA PHE A 120 17.71 -10.01 14.87
C PHE A 120 16.94 -8.87 14.20
N ALA A 121 16.98 -8.80 12.86
CA ALA A 121 16.26 -7.76 12.14
C ALA A 121 14.77 -7.82 12.45
N TYR A 122 14.22 -6.66 12.69
CA TYR A 122 12.80 -6.48 12.99
C TYR A 122 11.92 -7.01 11.85
N GLY A 123 10.98 -7.87 12.19
CA GLY A 123 9.96 -8.37 11.26
C GLY A 123 10.24 -9.75 10.67
N ASN A 124 11.42 -10.32 10.82
CA ASN A 124 11.69 -11.70 10.40
C ASN A 124 10.87 -12.69 11.22
N LYS A 125 10.33 -13.70 10.54
CA LYS A 125 9.50 -14.75 11.14
C LYS A 125 10.02 -16.12 10.79
N ASP A 126 9.83 -17.05 11.70
CA ASP A 126 9.99 -18.47 11.40
C ASP A 126 8.82 -18.95 10.50
N LEU A 127 9.09 -19.03 9.20
CA LEU A 127 8.12 -19.51 8.23
C LEU A 127 7.73 -20.99 8.45
N GLY A 128 8.57 -21.76 9.12
CA GLY A 128 8.29 -23.16 9.48
C GLY A 128 7.18 -23.31 10.54
N ALA A 129 6.96 -22.27 11.34
CA ALA A 129 5.91 -22.25 12.36
C ALA A 129 4.53 -21.85 11.81
N LEU A 130 4.45 -21.40 10.55
CA LEU A 130 3.18 -21.00 9.96
C LEU A 130 2.32 -22.20 9.58
N PRO A 131 1.01 -22.18 9.87
CA PRO A 131 0.10 -23.28 9.51
C PRO A 131 -0.33 -23.19 8.03
N ILE A 132 0.65 -23.34 7.12
CA ILE A 132 0.48 -23.12 5.66
C ILE A 132 -0.66 -23.97 5.08
N ASP A 133 -0.78 -25.23 5.50
CA ASP A 133 -1.83 -26.13 4.98
C ASP A 133 -3.23 -25.68 5.41
N ILE A 134 -3.37 -25.17 6.65
CA ILE A 134 -4.63 -24.60 7.11
C ILE A 134 -4.95 -23.32 6.32
N MET A 135 -3.95 -22.46 6.11
CA MET A 135 -4.12 -21.22 5.35
C MET A 135 -4.55 -21.52 3.91
N ARG A 136 -3.91 -22.51 3.26
CA ARG A 136 -4.28 -22.97 1.91
C ARG A 136 -5.70 -23.49 1.87
N ALA A 137 -6.08 -24.38 2.80
CA ALA A 137 -7.43 -24.93 2.86
C ALA A 137 -8.49 -23.84 3.08
N MET A 138 -8.19 -22.83 3.91
CA MET A 138 -9.11 -21.70 4.12
C MET A 138 -9.21 -20.79 2.90
N ALA A 139 -8.11 -20.56 2.19
CA ALA A 139 -8.12 -19.81 0.94
C ALA A 139 -8.96 -20.53 -0.12
N ASP A 140 -8.73 -21.83 -0.32
CA ASP A 140 -9.52 -22.65 -1.26
C ASP A 140 -11.01 -22.64 -0.92
N LYS A 141 -11.34 -22.71 0.37
CA LYS A 141 -12.72 -22.61 0.86
C LYS A 141 -13.31 -21.25 0.54
N ALA A 142 -12.59 -20.18 0.83
CA ALA A 142 -13.03 -18.81 0.55
C ALA A 142 -13.32 -18.58 -0.93
N PHE A 143 -12.47 -19.11 -1.83
CA PHE A 143 -12.67 -19.03 -3.27
C PHE A 143 -13.87 -19.84 -3.77
N ARG A 144 -14.21 -20.96 -3.13
CA ARG A 144 -15.37 -21.78 -3.51
C ARG A 144 -16.69 -21.24 -3.01
N GLU A 145 -16.70 -20.66 -1.81
CA GLU A 145 -17.93 -20.22 -1.14
C GLU A 145 -18.35 -18.80 -1.51
N ASN A 146 -17.42 -17.96 -1.99
CA ASN A 146 -17.73 -16.60 -2.38
C ASN A 146 -18.06 -16.50 -3.87
N ASN A 147 -19.17 -15.87 -4.18
CA ASN A 147 -19.52 -15.55 -5.56
C ASN A 147 -18.57 -14.47 -6.10
N PHE A 148 -17.76 -14.81 -7.09
CA PHE A 148 -16.79 -13.89 -7.73
C PHE A 148 -17.45 -12.66 -8.36
N GLU A 149 -18.73 -12.71 -8.70
CA GLU A 149 -19.46 -11.53 -9.18
C GLU A 149 -19.47 -10.40 -8.15
N SER A 150 -19.63 -10.74 -6.86
CA SER A 150 -19.57 -9.74 -5.79
C SER A 150 -18.15 -9.23 -5.52
N ALA A 151 -17.12 -10.04 -5.78
CA ALA A 151 -15.72 -9.67 -5.60
C ALA A 151 -15.21 -8.66 -6.65
N SER A 152 -15.92 -8.53 -7.79
CA SER A 152 -15.59 -7.55 -8.85
C SER A 152 -16.16 -6.16 -8.60
N LEU A 153 -17.00 -5.99 -7.57
CA LEU A 153 -17.62 -4.71 -7.22
C LEU A 153 -16.78 -3.95 -6.20
N TYR A 154 -16.87 -2.62 -6.25
CA TYR A 154 -16.35 -1.80 -5.14
C TYR A 154 -17.12 -2.11 -3.88
N MET A 155 -16.37 -2.47 -2.84
CA MET A 155 -16.95 -2.85 -1.55
C MET A 155 -17.00 -1.66 -0.58
N ASP A 156 -17.57 -1.92 0.61
CA ASP A 156 -17.59 -0.98 1.73
C ASP A 156 -16.15 -0.45 1.99
N PRO A 157 -15.92 0.88 1.97
CA PRO A 157 -14.60 1.47 2.19
C PRO A 157 -14.01 1.16 3.57
N PHE A 158 -14.82 0.75 4.53
CA PHE A 158 -14.36 0.29 5.85
C PHE A 158 -13.93 -1.18 5.86
N GLY A 159 -14.10 -1.90 4.78
CA GLY A 159 -13.80 -3.32 4.63
C GLY A 159 -15.04 -4.21 4.72
N LEU A 160 -14.89 -5.46 4.29
CA LEU A 160 -15.96 -6.46 4.28
C LEU A 160 -16.65 -6.56 5.63
N TYR A 161 -17.98 -6.40 5.67
CA TYR A 161 -18.77 -6.49 6.88
C TYR A 161 -18.58 -7.81 7.63
N GLY A 162 -18.53 -8.93 6.89
CA GLY A 162 -18.27 -10.26 7.47
C GLY A 162 -16.93 -10.32 8.21
N LEU A 163 -15.86 -9.76 7.61
CA LEU A 163 -14.55 -9.69 8.25
C LEU A 163 -14.58 -8.80 9.48
N ARG A 164 -15.18 -7.62 9.40
CA ARG A 164 -15.32 -6.69 10.54
C ARG A 164 -16.08 -7.34 11.70
N LYS A 165 -17.10 -8.14 11.41
CA LYS A 165 -17.88 -8.91 12.42
C LYS A 165 -17.00 -9.95 13.11
N GLU A 166 -16.18 -10.69 12.38
CA GLU A 166 -15.27 -11.68 12.99
C GLU A 166 -14.15 -11.00 13.79
N ILE A 167 -13.64 -9.86 13.33
CA ILE A 167 -12.66 -9.05 14.09
C ILE A 167 -13.28 -8.55 15.40
N ALA A 168 -14.51 -8.03 15.37
CA ALA A 168 -15.19 -7.59 16.59
C ALA A 168 -15.33 -8.73 17.62
N LYS A 169 -15.68 -9.95 17.18
CA LYS A 169 -15.70 -11.14 18.04
C LYS A 169 -14.30 -11.51 18.56
N TYR A 170 -13.30 -11.42 17.71
CA TYR A 170 -11.93 -11.74 18.05
C TYR A 170 -11.37 -10.81 19.13
N VAL A 171 -11.50 -9.49 18.95
CA VAL A 171 -11.01 -8.51 19.93
C VAL A 171 -11.80 -8.57 21.24
N TYR A 172 -13.09 -8.89 21.18
CA TYR A 172 -13.85 -9.19 22.41
C TYR A 172 -13.26 -10.39 23.17
N LYS A 173 -13.06 -11.51 22.47
CA LYS A 173 -12.56 -12.75 23.09
C LYS A 173 -11.12 -12.62 23.61
N LYS A 174 -10.27 -11.87 22.91
CA LYS A 174 -8.83 -11.80 23.20
C LYS A 174 -8.44 -10.62 24.08
N ARG A 175 -9.20 -9.52 24.01
CA ARG A 175 -8.83 -8.24 24.64
C ARG A 175 -9.96 -7.62 25.47
N ASP A 176 -11.11 -8.28 25.57
CA ASP A 176 -12.34 -7.79 26.22
C ASP A 176 -12.86 -6.46 25.64
N ILE A 177 -12.50 -6.16 24.39
CA ILE A 177 -12.94 -4.95 23.71
C ILE A 177 -14.35 -5.18 23.16
N LYS A 178 -15.32 -4.45 23.69
CA LYS A 178 -16.71 -4.47 23.21
C LYS A 178 -16.87 -3.44 22.10
N CYS A 179 -17.07 -3.91 20.87
CA CYS A 179 -17.36 -3.06 19.72
C CYS A 179 -18.35 -3.74 18.78
N VAL A 180 -19.00 -2.94 17.94
CA VAL A 180 -19.84 -3.41 16.83
C VAL A 180 -19.04 -3.37 15.52
N PRO A 181 -19.43 -4.15 14.50
CA PRO A 181 -18.72 -4.19 13.22
C PRO A 181 -18.54 -2.81 12.54
N GLU A 182 -19.49 -1.89 12.79
CA GLU A 182 -19.48 -0.52 12.29
C GLU A 182 -18.35 0.34 12.88
N GLN A 183 -17.80 -0.07 14.02
CA GLN A 183 -16.65 0.57 14.68
C GLN A 183 -15.31 -0.04 14.25
N VAL A 184 -15.32 -1.04 13.37
CA VAL A 184 -14.11 -1.70 12.85
C VAL A 184 -13.81 -1.19 11.46
N VAL A 185 -12.59 -0.70 11.25
CA VAL A 185 -12.09 -0.23 9.96
C VAL A 185 -10.87 -1.05 9.56
N ILE A 186 -10.90 -1.63 8.35
CA ILE A 186 -9.78 -2.39 7.80
C ILE A 186 -8.84 -1.45 7.06
N GLN A 187 -7.55 -1.55 7.35
CA GLN A 187 -6.50 -0.76 6.70
C GLN A 187 -5.39 -1.67 6.15
N SER A 188 -4.63 -1.16 5.20
CA SER A 188 -3.48 -1.86 4.60
C SER A 188 -2.24 -1.80 5.50
N GLY A 189 -2.41 -2.14 6.79
CA GLY A 189 -1.37 -2.16 7.81
C GLY A 189 -1.34 -0.92 8.69
N ILE A 190 -0.48 -0.98 9.71
CA ILE A 190 -0.39 0.02 10.78
C ILE A 190 0.00 1.41 10.26
N GLN A 191 0.88 1.51 9.26
CA GLN A 191 1.31 2.79 8.70
C GLN A 191 0.14 3.53 8.05
N ALA A 192 -0.70 2.83 7.27
CA ALA A 192 -1.88 3.42 6.65
C ALA A 192 -2.90 3.86 7.71
N ALA A 193 -3.08 3.06 8.77
CA ALA A 193 -3.96 3.40 9.88
C ALA A 193 -3.48 4.65 10.62
N LEU A 194 -2.19 4.75 10.95
CA LEU A 194 -1.62 5.90 11.65
C LEU A 194 -1.72 7.19 10.82
N ARG A 195 -1.36 7.16 9.52
CA ARG A 195 -1.54 8.32 8.62
C ARG A 195 -3.00 8.75 8.52
N LYS A 196 -3.92 7.78 8.44
CA LYS A 196 -5.35 8.10 8.42
C LYS A 196 -5.81 8.76 9.71
N LEU A 197 -5.37 8.27 10.86
CA LEU A 197 -5.67 8.89 12.16
C LEU A 197 -5.04 10.27 12.25
N ALA A 198 -3.78 10.43 11.87
CA ALA A 198 -3.12 11.73 11.85
C ALA A 198 -3.91 12.75 11.00
N SER A 199 -4.38 12.34 9.81
CA SER A 199 -5.20 13.23 8.96
C SER A 199 -6.58 13.57 9.55
N LEU A 200 -7.18 12.68 10.36
CA LEU A 200 -8.50 12.91 10.97
C LEU A 200 -8.46 13.90 12.14
N PHE A 201 -7.37 13.92 12.91
CA PHE A 201 -7.22 14.78 14.09
C PHE A 201 -6.34 16.01 13.83
N ASN A 202 -5.99 16.27 12.55
CA ASN A 202 -5.08 17.35 12.19
C ASN A 202 -5.76 18.71 12.34
N GLU A 203 -5.58 19.30 13.51
CA GLU A 203 -5.88 20.70 13.76
C GLU A 203 -4.59 21.54 13.60
N ARG A 204 -4.76 22.84 13.37
CA ARG A 204 -3.61 23.75 13.25
C ARG A 204 -2.77 23.70 14.53
N ASP A 205 -1.45 23.48 14.38
CA ASP A 205 -0.51 23.33 15.49
C ASP A 205 -0.77 22.15 16.43
N ALA A 206 -1.47 21.10 15.94
CA ALA A 206 -1.72 19.89 16.72
C ALA A 206 -0.43 19.27 17.27
N CYS A 207 -0.50 18.75 18.49
CA CYS A 207 0.60 18.07 19.16
C CYS A 207 0.21 16.63 19.50
N VAL A 208 1.12 15.69 19.21
CA VAL A 208 0.99 14.28 19.56
C VAL A 208 2.14 13.86 20.46
N ALA A 209 1.82 13.17 21.54
CA ALA A 209 2.81 12.54 22.40
C ALA A 209 3.12 11.13 21.88
N VAL A 210 4.41 10.79 21.78
CA VAL A 210 4.85 9.46 21.31
C VAL A 210 5.92 8.91 22.25
N GLU A 211 5.92 7.59 22.44
CA GLU A 211 6.94 6.91 23.26
C GLU A 211 8.35 7.14 22.69
N ASP A 212 9.32 7.40 23.59
CA ASP A 212 10.74 7.59 23.27
C ASP A 212 11.65 6.84 24.28
N PRO A 213 12.40 5.79 23.85
CA PRO A 213 12.39 5.22 22.51
C PRO A 213 11.05 4.54 22.18
N GLY A 214 10.64 4.61 20.91
CA GLY A 214 9.37 4.09 20.44
C GLY A 214 9.40 3.71 18.97
N TYR A 215 8.22 3.45 18.41
CA TYR A 215 8.06 3.08 17.02
C TYR A 215 8.15 4.32 16.12
N ASN A 216 9.30 4.48 15.44
CA ASN A 216 9.58 5.68 14.62
C ASN A 216 8.54 5.91 13.52
N ILE A 217 7.98 4.86 12.92
CA ILE A 217 6.98 5.02 11.86
C ILE A 217 5.71 5.72 12.39
N ALA A 218 5.36 5.50 13.65
CA ALA A 218 4.26 6.24 14.28
C ALA A 218 4.59 7.74 14.36
N ARG A 219 5.76 8.08 14.87
CA ARG A 219 6.25 9.46 14.93
C ARG A 219 6.28 10.11 13.54
N ASP A 220 6.87 9.42 12.56
CA ASP A 220 7.06 9.95 11.21
C ASP A 220 5.71 10.20 10.51
N ALA A 221 4.71 9.33 10.72
CA ALA A 221 3.36 9.52 10.18
C ALA A 221 2.70 10.83 10.68
N PHE A 222 2.92 11.20 11.93
CA PHE A 222 2.42 12.46 12.49
C PHE A 222 3.24 13.67 12.04
N ILE A 223 4.56 13.53 11.89
CA ILE A 223 5.43 14.60 11.35
C ILE A 223 5.02 14.93 9.90
N GLU A 224 4.75 13.92 9.07
CA GLU A 224 4.30 14.09 7.68
C GLU A 224 3.00 14.91 7.59
N GLU A 225 2.13 14.79 8.58
CA GLU A 225 0.87 15.55 8.68
C GLU A 225 1.01 16.89 9.43
N GLY A 226 2.24 17.28 9.80
CA GLY A 226 2.52 18.60 10.38
C GLY A 226 2.34 18.71 11.89
N TYR A 227 2.25 17.60 12.63
CA TYR A 227 2.16 17.61 14.08
C TYR A 227 3.46 18.01 14.76
N LYS A 228 3.34 18.71 15.86
CA LYS A 228 4.42 18.83 16.85
C LYS A 228 4.53 17.53 17.64
N ILE A 229 5.74 17.03 17.84
CA ILE A 229 5.99 15.80 18.58
C ILE A 229 6.40 16.12 20.01
N GLU A 230 5.67 15.56 20.98
CA GLU A 230 6.06 15.53 22.39
C GLU A 230 6.62 14.15 22.72
N PRO A 231 7.94 13.99 22.91
CA PRO A 231 8.52 12.70 23.25
C PRO A 231 8.20 12.33 24.70
N LEU A 232 7.69 11.10 24.91
CA LEU A 232 7.42 10.51 26.21
C LEU A 232 8.53 9.53 26.58
N PRO A 233 9.46 9.88 27.47
CA PRO A 233 10.53 8.99 27.88
C PRO A 233 9.98 7.77 28.64
N VAL A 234 9.98 6.61 28.00
CA VAL A 234 9.40 5.36 28.53
C VAL A 234 10.23 4.72 29.66
N HIS A 235 11.44 5.21 29.92
CA HIS A 235 12.30 4.80 31.03
C HIS A 235 12.08 5.62 32.31
N MET A 236 11.26 6.65 32.24
CA MET A 236 10.87 7.45 33.42
C MET A 236 9.85 6.70 34.28
N ASP A 237 9.74 7.10 35.53
CA ASP A 237 8.65 6.61 36.37
C ASP A 237 7.28 7.14 35.89
N GLU A 238 6.23 6.44 36.25
CA GLU A 238 4.85 6.72 35.79
C GLU A 238 4.39 8.15 36.16
N VAL A 239 4.88 8.71 37.26
CA VAL A 239 4.49 10.04 37.72
C VAL A 239 5.04 11.10 36.78
N ASN A 240 6.32 11.01 36.46
CA ASN A 240 7.00 11.96 35.56
C ASN A 240 6.40 11.92 34.13
N VAL A 241 6.03 10.74 33.63
CA VAL A 241 5.36 10.63 32.33
C VAL A 241 4.02 11.35 32.31
N ILE A 242 3.20 11.18 33.35
CA ILE A 242 1.89 11.83 33.44
C ILE A 242 2.04 13.34 33.66
N GLU A 243 2.96 13.79 34.48
CA GLU A 243 3.25 15.23 34.67
C GLU A 243 3.67 15.87 33.35
N ARG A 244 4.50 15.21 32.57
CA ARG A 244 4.90 15.67 31.25
C ARG A 244 3.71 15.82 30.31
N LEU A 245 2.84 14.82 30.25
CA LEU A 245 1.61 14.89 29.48
C LEU A 245 0.67 16.00 29.94
N GLN A 246 0.55 16.22 31.25
CA GLN A 246 -0.27 17.30 31.82
C GLN A 246 0.24 18.69 31.43
N ASN A 247 1.56 18.86 31.32
CA ASN A 247 2.23 20.13 30.99
C ASN A 247 2.41 20.31 29.47
N SER A 248 2.07 19.32 28.64
CA SER A 248 2.15 19.41 27.18
C SER A 248 0.83 19.88 26.56
N ASP A 249 0.92 20.34 25.31
CA ASP A 249 -0.23 20.67 24.46
C ASP A 249 -0.78 19.45 23.70
N ALA A 250 -0.31 18.25 24.04
CA ALA A 250 -0.71 17.04 23.33
C ALA A 250 -2.20 16.76 23.51
N LYS A 251 -2.87 16.50 22.37
CA LYS A 251 -4.25 16.04 22.27
C LYS A 251 -4.37 14.59 21.81
N LEU A 252 -3.25 14.01 21.42
CA LEU A 252 -3.12 12.62 21.06
C LEU A 252 -1.91 12.03 21.78
N VAL A 253 -2.00 10.76 22.16
CA VAL A 253 -0.86 9.96 22.60
C VAL A 253 -0.86 8.62 21.88
N VAL A 254 0.30 8.22 21.34
CA VAL A 254 0.49 6.87 20.75
C VAL A 254 1.29 6.06 21.76
N ALA A 255 0.73 4.94 22.19
CA ALA A 255 1.33 4.06 23.19
C ALA A 255 1.24 2.58 22.79
N THR A 256 2.22 1.79 23.24
CA THR A 256 2.30 0.33 23.03
C THR A 256 2.19 -0.42 24.37
N PRO A 257 1.03 -0.37 25.04
CA PRO A 257 0.90 -0.76 26.44
C PRO A 257 1.03 -2.25 26.74
N SER A 258 0.84 -3.10 25.73
CA SER A 258 0.93 -4.58 25.92
C SER A 258 2.36 -5.09 25.85
N ASN A 259 3.17 -4.52 24.99
CA ASN A 259 4.59 -4.81 24.83
C ASN A 259 5.25 -3.56 24.25
N GLN A 260 5.89 -2.78 25.10
CA GLN A 260 6.52 -1.54 24.68
C GLN A 260 7.64 -1.81 23.66
N PHE A 261 7.63 -1.09 22.56
CA PHE A 261 8.69 -1.20 21.56
C PHE A 261 9.68 -0.06 21.70
N PRO A 262 11.02 -0.34 21.79
CA PRO A 262 11.67 -1.65 21.64
C PRO A 262 11.99 -2.36 22.97
N LEU A 263 11.61 -1.82 24.13
CA LEU A 263 12.11 -2.26 25.43
C LEU A 263 11.40 -3.49 26.02
N GLY A 264 10.22 -3.84 25.50
CA GLY A 264 9.50 -5.08 25.79
C GLY A 264 8.74 -5.11 27.12
N PHE A 265 8.68 -4.03 27.89
CA PHE A 265 7.93 -4.04 29.15
C PHE A 265 6.42 -3.84 28.91
N VAL A 266 5.64 -4.26 29.88
CA VAL A 266 4.18 -4.12 29.90
C VAL A 266 3.81 -2.93 30.78
N MET A 267 2.97 -2.02 30.24
CA MET A 267 2.47 -0.89 30.98
C MET A 267 1.61 -1.35 32.16
N SER A 268 1.89 -0.88 33.37
CA SER A 268 1.14 -1.23 34.58
C SER A 268 -0.32 -0.81 34.49
N LEU A 269 -1.20 -1.48 35.24
CA LEU A 269 -2.60 -1.07 35.34
C LEU A 269 -2.73 0.34 35.91
N SER A 270 -1.89 0.70 36.90
CA SER A 270 -1.83 2.04 37.46
C SER A 270 -1.59 3.10 36.39
N MET A 271 -0.57 2.88 35.54
CA MET A 271 -0.24 3.80 34.46
C MET A 271 -1.36 3.88 33.40
N ARG A 272 -1.99 2.75 33.05
CA ARG A 272 -3.14 2.73 32.14
C ARG A 272 -4.29 3.61 32.65
N LEU A 273 -4.64 3.51 33.93
CA LEU A 273 -5.68 4.31 34.54
C LEU A 273 -5.32 5.80 34.59
N LYS A 274 -4.07 6.13 34.92
CA LYS A 274 -3.59 7.53 34.90
C LYS A 274 -3.62 8.13 33.50
N LEU A 275 -3.24 7.34 32.47
CA LEU A 275 -3.27 7.78 31.09
C LEU A 275 -4.70 8.04 30.59
N ILE A 276 -5.63 7.18 30.94
CA ILE A 276 -7.06 7.36 30.64
C ILE A 276 -7.61 8.61 31.36
N ASP A 277 -7.29 8.79 32.64
CA ASP A 277 -7.72 9.97 33.41
C ASP A 277 -7.17 11.26 32.78
N TRP A 278 -5.90 11.26 32.36
CA TRP A 278 -5.31 12.37 31.60
C TRP A 278 -6.08 12.66 30.33
N ALA A 279 -6.35 11.63 29.52
CA ALA A 279 -7.05 11.79 28.23
C ALA A 279 -8.45 12.40 28.43
N ARG A 280 -9.19 11.93 29.42
CA ARG A 280 -10.53 12.46 29.77
C ARG A 280 -10.47 13.91 30.23
N LYS A 281 -9.52 14.27 31.10
CA LYS A 281 -9.37 15.64 31.62
C LYS A 281 -8.92 16.66 30.58
N LYS A 282 -8.09 16.23 29.62
CA LYS A 282 -7.55 17.08 28.54
C LYS A 282 -8.41 17.10 27.27
N ASP A 283 -9.51 16.33 27.23
CA ASP A 283 -10.27 16.06 26.01
C ASP A 283 -9.33 15.60 24.89
N ALA A 284 -8.55 14.58 25.21
CA ALA A 284 -7.50 14.01 24.37
C ALA A 284 -7.81 12.57 24.03
N TYR A 285 -7.13 12.01 23.01
CA TYR A 285 -7.30 10.63 22.60
C TYR A 285 -6.04 9.80 22.77
N ILE A 286 -6.23 8.51 23.06
CA ILE A 286 -5.18 7.52 23.14
C ILE A 286 -5.26 6.61 21.92
N ILE A 287 -4.16 6.48 21.19
CA ILE A 287 -3.98 5.48 20.14
C ILE A 287 -3.20 4.31 20.77
N GLU A 288 -3.90 3.23 21.05
CA GLU A 288 -3.35 2.00 21.60
C GLU A 288 -2.87 1.11 20.46
N ASP A 289 -1.55 1.06 20.22
CA ASP A 289 -0.94 0.14 19.23
C ASP A 289 -0.61 -1.20 19.91
N ASP A 290 -1.43 -2.20 19.61
CA ASP A 290 -1.37 -3.53 20.19
C ASP A 290 -0.96 -4.57 19.14
N TYR A 291 0.27 -4.44 18.66
CA TYR A 291 0.81 -5.17 17.53
C TYR A 291 1.10 -6.65 17.80
N CYS A 292 1.18 -7.09 19.07
CA CYS A 292 1.59 -8.44 19.43
C CYS A 292 0.92 -8.97 20.71
N CYS A 293 -0.34 -8.65 20.94
CA CYS A 293 -1.07 -9.05 22.15
C CYS A 293 -1.20 -10.58 22.35
N GLU A 294 -0.98 -11.35 21.32
CA GLU A 294 -1.00 -12.81 21.35
C GLU A 294 0.24 -13.41 22.00
N PHE A 295 1.38 -12.69 21.95
CA PHE A 295 2.63 -13.14 22.54
C PHE A 295 2.70 -12.70 24.01
N ARG A 296 2.71 -13.68 24.89
CA ARG A 296 2.77 -13.50 26.35
C ARG A 296 3.86 -14.39 26.90
N TYR A 297 4.87 -13.77 27.49
CA TYR A 297 6.02 -14.51 27.98
C TYR A 297 5.94 -14.75 29.49
N GLU A 298 5.61 -13.74 30.31
CA GLU A 298 5.71 -13.86 31.78
C GLU A 298 4.54 -13.20 32.54
N SER A 299 3.63 -12.48 31.89
CA SER A 299 2.61 -11.68 32.56
C SER A 299 1.19 -12.20 32.38
N SER A 300 0.37 -12.02 33.40
CA SER A 300 -1.09 -12.09 33.26
C SER A 300 -1.59 -11.02 32.29
N PRO A 301 -2.67 -11.29 31.54
CA PRO A 301 -3.20 -10.31 30.59
C PRO A 301 -3.68 -9.06 31.30
N SER A 302 -3.03 -7.94 31.06
CA SER A 302 -3.61 -6.63 31.41
C SER A 302 -4.72 -6.28 30.42
N PRO A 303 -5.83 -5.68 30.88
CA PRO A 303 -6.91 -5.27 30.00
C PRO A 303 -6.43 -4.21 29.01
N ALA A 304 -6.92 -4.25 27.77
CA ALA A 304 -6.64 -3.19 26.81
C ALA A 304 -7.12 -1.83 27.33
N LEU A 305 -6.43 -0.74 26.97
CA LEU A 305 -6.92 0.61 27.31
C LEU A 305 -8.32 0.83 26.72
N ARG A 306 -8.56 0.39 25.50
CA ARG A 306 -9.87 0.44 24.83
C ARG A 306 -10.95 -0.35 25.55
N ALA A 307 -10.61 -1.44 26.25
CA ALA A 307 -11.57 -2.20 27.05
C ALA A 307 -12.01 -1.43 28.30
N ILE A 308 -11.09 -0.62 28.87
CA ILE A 308 -11.36 0.23 30.04
C ILE A 308 -12.06 1.52 29.63
N ASP A 309 -11.62 2.13 28.54
CA ASP A 309 -12.12 3.42 28.07
C ASP A 309 -12.49 3.39 26.58
N LYS A 310 -13.78 3.32 26.31
CA LYS A 310 -14.33 3.20 24.97
C LYS A 310 -14.45 4.55 24.22
N ASP A 311 -14.39 5.66 24.92
CA ASP A 311 -14.73 6.97 24.35
C ASP A 311 -13.46 7.73 23.88
N ASN A 312 -12.37 7.66 24.65
CA ASN A 312 -11.13 8.37 24.34
C ASN A 312 -9.99 7.46 23.82
N THR A 313 -10.24 6.16 23.62
CA THR A 313 -9.20 5.23 23.14
C THR A 313 -9.53 4.64 21.79
N ILE A 314 -8.59 4.71 20.86
CA ILE A 314 -8.62 4.07 19.54
C ILE A 314 -7.65 2.90 19.58
N TYR A 315 -8.15 1.70 19.28
CA TYR A 315 -7.35 0.47 19.31
C TYR A 315 -6.88 0.12 17.90
N LEU A 316 -5.58 -0.10 17.75
CA LEU A 316 -4.96 -0.62 16.54
C LEU A 316 -4.48 -2.05 16.79
N GLY A 317 -5.00 -2.99 16.02
CA GLY A 317 -4.60 -4.39 16.05
C GLY A 317 -4.09 -4.84 14.69
N THR A 318 -3.29 -5.90 14.66
CA THR A 318 -2.77 -6.47 13.41
C THR A 318 -2.70 -8.00 13.48
N MET A 319 -2.93 -8.65 12.34
CA MET A 319 -2.67 -10.09 12.18
C MET A 319 -1.24 -10.38 11.69
N SER A 320 -0.50 -9.34 11.31
CA SER A 320 0.81 -9.47 10.67
C SER A 320 1.88 -10.15 11.54
N LYS A 321 1.71 -10.16 12.88
CA LYS A 321 2.69 -10.78 13.77
C LYS A 321 2.42 -12.25 14.03
N ILE A 322 1.18 -12.70 13.90
CA ILE A 322 0.77 -14.10 14.12
C ILE A 322 0.56 -14.89 12.81
N LEU A 323 0.25 -14.22 11.73
CA LEU A 323 0.12 -14.81 10.39
C LEU A 323 1.29 -14.33 9.50
N THR A 324 0.98 -13.85 8.31
CA THR A 324 1.96 -13.23 7.38
C THR A 324 1.67 -11.75 7.21
N PRO A 325 2.69 -10.93 6.94
CA PRO A 325 2.49 -9.52 6.61
C PRO A 325 1.59 -9.35 5.38
#